data_c5afdd515ab10f8a0bae2b025b7717be
#
_entry.id   c5afdd515ab10f8a0bae2b025b7717be
#
_cell.length_a   1.000
_cell.length_b   1.000
_cell.length_c   1.000
_cell.angle_alpha   90.00
_cell.angle_beta   90.00
_cell.angle_gamma   90.00
#
_symmetry.space_group_name_H-M   'P 1'
#
loop_
_entity.id
_entity.type
_entity.pdbx_description
1 polymer ?
#
loop_
_entity_poly.entity_id
_entity_poly.type
_entity_poly.pdbx_seq_one_letter_code
_entity_poly.pdbx_strand_id
1 'polypeptide(L)'
;MWNWAHLGIFFALSLLVCLCGFKKYVYFMSIGYGFSVAIIGVAMAVMSLMGIYPMSIANFIQFALFFIYGFRLSGFLLIREIKNAAYRKTLAEATGKEVPIFVKFFMWVFMGVLYVAQTSGVAFRLFNKADNSVCQWIGIAISAFGIILEAVADKQKSEQKAKRPDMVATEQLYKIVRCPNYFGEILFWTGVTVSALDCLVDVGQWITVILAYICIVFIMFNGAQRLEKRQMARYGNDKEYTDYANKTPIIIPLLPIYHLNNVDKK
;
A
#
# COMPACT_ATOMS: atom_id res chain seq x y z
N MET A 1 -3.64 -25.83 -0.87
CA MET A 1 -4.62 -26.16 -1.95
C MET A 1 -5.23 -24.88 -2.50
N TRP A 2 -5.60 -24.83 -3.79
CA TRP A 2 -6.28 -23.66 -4.39
C TRP A 2 -7.79 -23.76 -4.13
N ASN A 3 -8.38 -22.67 -3.64
CA ASN A 3 -9.85 -22.56 -3.50
C ASN A 3 -10.36 -21.48 -4.45
N TRP A 4 -10.61 -21.86 -5.70
CA TRP A 4 -11.01 -20.95 -6.76
C TRP A 4 -12.34 -20.24 -6.49
N ALA A 5 -13.27 -20.91 -5.79
CA ALA A 5 -14.55 -20.30 -5.42
C ALA A 5 -14.35 -19.11 -4.47
N HIS A 6 -13.54 -19.27 -3.44
CA HIS A 6 -13.28 -18.20 -2.48
C HIS A 6 -12.39 -17.10 -3.06
N LEU A 7 -11.40 -17.44 -3.90
CA LEU A 7 -10.65 -16.45 -4.67
C LEU A 7 -11.58 -15.65 -5.60
N GLY A 8 -12.56 -16.30 -6.23
CA GLY A 8 -13.60 -15.65 -7.02
C GLY A 8 -14.47 -14.69 -6.21
N ILE A 9 -14.82 -15.05 -4.97
CA ILE A 9 -15.53 -14.16 -4.04
C ILE A 9 -14.67 -12.93 -3.70
N PHE A 10 -13.40 -13.12 -3.34
CA PHE A 10 -12.48 -12.01 -3.04
C PHE A 10 -12.30 -11.09 -4.25
N PHE A 11 -12.20 -11.67 -5.44
CA PHE A 11 -12.12 -10.92 -6.68
C PHE A 11 -13.39 -10.11 -6.94
N ALA A 12 -14.57 -10.72 -6.82
CA ALA A 12 -15.84 -10.02 -6.99
C ALA A 12 -16.01 -8.86 -5.99
N LEU A 13 -15.66 -9.08 -4.71
CA LEU A 13 -15.68 -8.02 -3.69
C LEU A 13 -14.72 -6.89 -4.03
N SER A 14 -13.51 -7.20 -4.48
CA SER A 14 -12.54 -6.20 -4.93
C SER A 14 -13.04 -5.40 -6.12
N LEU A 15 -13.65 -6.07 -7.12
CA LEU A 15 -14.25 -5.41 -8.28
C LEU A 15 -15.37 -4.45 -7.87
N LEU A 16 -16.24 -4.86 -6.95
CA LEU A 16 -17.33 -4.01 -6.44
C LEU A 16 -16.78 -2.75 -5.78
N VAL A 17 -15.79 -2.87 -4.90
CA VAL A 17 -15.16 -1.73 -4.25
C VAL A 17 -14.47 -0.82 -5.27
N CYS A 18 -13.81 -1.38 -6.26
CA CYS A 18 -13.10 -0.65 -7.31
C CYS A 18 -14.02 0.05 -8.31
N LEU A 19 -15.35 -0.11 -8.28
CA LEU A 19 -16.28 0.65 -9.14
C LEU A 19 -16.11 2.16 -9.00
N CYS A 20 -15.68 2.65 -7.83
CA CYS A 20 -15.36 4.07 -7.63
C CYS A 20 -14.32 4.62 -8.63
N GLY A 21 -13.45 3.76 -9.17
CA GLY A 21 -12.43 4.11 -10.15
C GLY A 21 -12.98 4.55 -11.51
N PHE A 22 -14.21 4.17 -11.85
CA PHE A 22 -14.86 4.67 -13.07
C PHE A 22 -15.18 6.16 -13.01
N LYS A 23 -15.41 6.70 -11.80
CA LYS A 23 -15.59 8.14 -11.59
C LYS A 23 -14.27 8.90 -11.79
N LYS A 24 -13.19 8.42 -11.16
CA LYS A 24 -11.81 8.94 -11.34
C LYS A 24 -10.86 7.75 -11.36
N TYR A 25 -10.13 7.54 -12.45
CA TYR A 25 -9.28 6.36 -12.61
C TYR A 25 -8.23 6.16 -11.48
N VAL A 26 -7.79 7.26 -10.86
CA VAL A 26 -6.88 7.22 -9.69
C VAL A 26 -7.52 6.48 -8.50
N TYR A 27 -8.85 6.46 -8.38
CA TYR A 27 -9.52 5.75 -7.29
C TYR A 27 -9.33 4.24 -7.36
N PHE A 28 -9.04 3.67 -8.53
CA PHE A 28 -8.64 2.27 -8.60
C PHE A 28 -7.43 1.99 -7.70
N MET A 29 -6.42 2.86 -7.71
CA MET A 29 -5.15 2.71 -7.00
C MET A 29 -5.08 3.41 -5.64
N SER A 30 -6.14 4.08 -5.21
CA SER A 30 -6.17 4.82 -3.94
C SER A 30 -7.32 4.35 -3.05
N ILE A 31 -8.52 4.87 -3.25
CA ILE A 31 -9.69 4.53 -2.43
C ILE A 31 -10.07 3.06 -2.62
N GLY A 32 -10.07 2.57 -3.88
CA GLY A 32 -10.35 1.18 -4.22
C GLY A 32 -9.35 0.20 -3.60
N TYR A 33 -8.08 0.59 -3.55
CA TYR A 33 -7.00 -0.25 -3.03
C TYR A 33 -7.24 -0.64 -1.56
N GLY A 34 -7.19 0.31 -0.65
CA GLY A 34 -7.26 -0.01 0.77
C GLY A 34 -8.62 -0.63 1.16
N PHE A 35 -9.73 -0.13 0.60
CA PHE A 35 -11.03 -0.74 0.89
C PHE A 35 -11.18 -2.15 0.31
N SER A 36 -10.53 -2.49 -0.81
CA SER A 36 -10.49 -3.87 -1.31
C SER A 36 -9.74 -4.79 -0.34
N VAL A 37 -8.60 -4.36 0.17
CA VAL A 37 -7.85 -5.13 1.19
C VAL A 37 -8.69 -5.32 2.45
N ALA A 38 -9.36 -4.26 2.91
CA ALA A 38 -10.22 -4.32 4.09
C ALA A 38 -11.39 -5.30 3.92
N ILE A 39 -12.12 -5.23 2.81
CA ILE A 39 -13.29 -6.10 2.59
C ILE A 39 -12.89 -7.57 2.39
N ILE A 40 -11.74 -7.84 1.76
CA ILE A 40 -11.19 -9.19 1.66
C ILE A 40 -10.85 -9.71 3.05
N GLY A 41 -10.21 -8.90 3.92
CA GLY A 41 -9.95 -9.26 5.31
C GLY A 41 -11.23 -9.58 6.09
N VAL A 42 -12.28 -8.77 5.92
CA VAL A 42 -13.60 -9.02 6.52
C VAL A 42 -14.20 -10.33 5.98
N ALA A 43 -14.12 -10.59 4.68
CA ALA A 43 -14.63 -11.84 4.09
C ALA A 43 -13.91 -13.07 4.66
N MET A 44 -12.58 -13.01 4.81
CA MET A 44 -11.81 -14.08 5.46
C MET A 44 -12.25 -14.29 6.92
N ALA A 45 -12.46 -13.20 7.67
CA ALA A 45 -12.95 -13.26 9.04
C ALA A 45 -14.34 -13.91 9.13
N VAL A 46 -15.28 -13.49 8.27
CA VAL A 46 -16.64 -14.06 8.22
C VAL A 46 -16.60 -15.55 7.90
N MET A 47 -15.82 -15.95 6.86
CA MET A 47 -15.68 -17.37 6.50
C MET A 47 -15.10 -18.21 7.66
N SER A 48 -14.16 -17.66 8.42
CA SER A 48 -13.61 -18.35 9.61
C SER A 48 -14.62 -18.41 10.75
N LEU A 49 -15.40 -17.35 10.99
CA LEU A 49 -16.49 -17.35 11.98
C LEU A 49 -17.60 -18.35 11.62
N MET A 50 -17.85 -18.57 10.33
CA MET A 50 -18.79 -19.60 9.85
C MET A 50 -18.23 -21.03 9.93
N GLY A 51 -17.02 -21.22 10.45
CA GLY A 51 -16.38 -22.53 10.57
C GLY A 51 -15.81 -23.11 9.26
N ILE A 52 -15.77 -22.31 8.17
CA ILE A 52 -15.21 -22.76 6.89
C ILE A 52 -13.70 -22.91 6.99
N TYR A 53 -13.04 -22.01 7.74
CA TYR A 53 -11.61 -22.00 7.98
C TYR A 53 -11.27 -21.95 9.48
N PRO A 54 -10.06 -22.39 9.87
CA PRO A 54 -9.62 -22.28 11.25
C PRO A 54 -9.63 -20.81 11.71
N MET A 55 -10.21 -20.57 12.89
CA MET A 55 -10.16 -19.26 13.55
C MET A 55 -9.17 -19.34 14.71
N SER A 56 -7.98 -18.82 14.50
CA SER A 56 -7.00 -18.62 15.56
C SER A 56 -6.85 -17.13 15.91
N ILE A 57 -6.21 -16.85 17.05
CA ILE A 57 -5.89 -15.48 17.45
C ILE A 57 -5.00 -14.81 16.39
N ALA A 58 -4.03 -15.53 15.83
CA ALA A 58 -3.14 -15.00 14.81
C ALA A 58 -3.89 -14.66 13.51
N ASN A 59 -4.79 -15.55 13.05
CA ASN A 59 -5.63 -15.27 11.89
C ASN A 59 -6.53 -14.05 12.12
N PHE A 60 -7.17 -13.96 13.30
CA PHE A 60 -8.01 -12.82 13.64
C PHE A 60 -7.22 -11.50 13.62
N ILE A 61 -6.01 -11.46 14.18
CA ILE A 61 -5.15 -10.29 14.16
C ILE A 61 -4.77 -9.92 12.71
N GLN A 62 -4.46 -10.88 11.85
CA GLN A 62 -4.17 -10.60 10.43
C GLN A 62 -5.36 -9.98 9.69
N PHE A 63 -6.58 -10.47 9.92
CA PHE A 63 -7.78 -9.87 9.33
C PHE A 63 -8.02 -8.46 9.86
N ALA A 64 -7.82 -8.25 11.17
CA ALA A 64 -7.89 -6.93 11.78
C ALA A 64 -6.84 -5.97 11.19
N LEU A 65 -5.62 -6.43 10.94
CA LEU A 65 -4.58 -5.63 10.29
C LEU A 65 -4.98 -5.23 8.86
N PHE A 66 -5.58 -6.13 8.07
CA PHE A 66 -6.11 -5.78 6.74
C PHE A 66 -7.20 -4.72 6.81
N PHE A 67 -8.11 -4.86 7.78
CA PHE A 67 -9.17 -3.89 8.01
C PHE A 67 -8.59 -2.52 8.42
N ILE A 68 -7.73 -2.47 9.43
CA ILE A 68 -7.12 -1.25 9.94
C ILE A 68 -6.30 -0.56 8.83
N TYR A 69 -5.45 -1.32 8.13
CA TYR A 69 -4.65 -0.83 7.02
C TYR A 69 -5.53 -0.20 5.93
N GLY A 70 -6.55 -0.92 5.48
CA GLY A 70 -7.38 -0.46 4.37
C GLY A 70 -8.23 0.76 4.72
N PHE A 71 -8.84 0.79 5.90
CA PHE A 71 -9.60 1.94 6.37
C PHE A 71 -8.71 3.16 6.65
N ARG A 72 -7.53 2.95 7.23
CA ARG A 72 -6.58 4.03 7.45
C ARG A 72 -6.15 4.65 6.12
N LEU A 73 -5.71 3.84 5.15
CA LEU A 73 -5.21 4.33 3.87
C LEU A 73 -6.31 5.01 3.05
N SER A 74 -7.36 4.27 2.72
CA SER A 74 -8.44 4.79 1.87
C SER A 74 -9.27 5.85 2.56
N GLY A 75 -9.53 5.70 3.86
CA GLY A 75 -10.24 6.69 4.68
C GLY A 75 -9.48 8.00 4.78
N PHE A 76 -8.16 7.97 5.02
CA PHE A 76 -7.32 9.16 5.03
C PHE A 76 -7.34 9.89 3.69
N LEU A 77 -7.20 9.16 2.57
CA LEU A 77 -7.22 9.74 1.23
C LEU A 77 -8.60 10.35 0.90
N LEU A 78 -9.68 9.67 1.28
CA LEU A 78 -11.04 10.15 1.08
C LEU A 78 -11.33 11.43 1.89
N ILE A 79 -10.99 11.43 3.20
CA ILE A 79 -11.15 12.60 4.07
C ILE A 79 -10.32 13.77 3.56
N ARG A 80 -9.08 13.51 3.11
CA ARG A 80 -8.21 14.52 2.55
C ARG A 80 -8.78 15.13 1.27
N GLU A 81 -9.38 14.33 0.40
CA GLU A 81 -10.03 14.83 -0.81
C GLU A 81 -11.26 15.67 -0.47
N ILE A 82 -12.07 15.24 0.50
CA ILE A 82 -13.27 15.99 0.93
C ILE A 82 -12.89 17.34 1.56
N LYS A 83 -11.88 17.35 2.45
CA LYS A 83 -11.56 18.52 3.28
C LYS A 83 -10.56 19.50 2.64
N ASN A 84 -9.71 19.06 1.68
CA ASN A 84 -8.61 19.85 1.16
C ASN A 84 -8.83 20.24 -0.31
N ALA A 85 -9.21 21.53 -0.53
CA ALA A 85 -9.45 22.06 -1.88
C ALA A 85 -8.20 22.08 -2.77
N ALA A 86 -7.02 22.36 -2.19
CA ALA A 86 -5.75 22.34 -2.94
C ALA A 86 -5.41 20.91 -3.39
N TYR A 87 -5.67 19.91 -2.54
CA TYR A 87 -5.49 18.51 -2.93
C TYR A 87 -6.45 18.10 -4.06
N ARG A 88 -7.73 18.52 -3.99
CA ARG A 88 -8.69 18.27 -5.09
C ARG A 88 -8.23 18.87 -6.40
N LYS A 89 -7.69 20.12 -6.38
CA LYS A 89 -7.16 20.78 -7.58
C LYS A 89 -5.97 20.00 -8.16
N THR A 90 -4.99 19.64 -7.33
CA THR A 90 -3.84 18.83 -7.75
C THR A 90 -4.27 17.46 -8.31
N LEU A 91 -5.26 16.83 -7.69
CA LEU A 91 -5.81 15.57 -8.17
C LEU A 91 -6.52 15.72 -9.50
N ALA A 92 -7.31 16.79 -9.68
CA ALA A 92 -7.98 17.10 -10.93
C ALA A 92 -6.98 17.39 -12.07
N GLU A 93 -5.92 18.14 -11.80
CA GLU A 93 -4.82 18.39 -12.75
C GLU A 93 -4.09 17.09 -13.14
N ALA A 94 -3.82 16.22 -12.17
CA ALA A 94 -3.20 14.93 -12.42
C ALA A 94 -4.09 13.94 -13.19
N THR A 95 -5.41 14.10 -13.11
CA THR A 95 -6.42 13.27 -13.78
C THR A 95 -7.09 13.94 -14.98
N GLY A 96 -6.65 15.13 -15.35
CA GLY A 96 -7.29 16.00 -16.36
C GLY A 96 -7.29 15.44 -17.80
N LYS A 97 -6.56 14.35 -18.07
CA LYS A 97 -6.71 13.61 -19.33
C LYS A 97 -7.78 12.54 -19.14
N GLU A 98 -8.83 12.61 -19.96
CA GLU A 98 -9.84 11.57 -20.00
C GLU A 98 -9.20 10.24 -20.43
N VAL A 99 -9.35 9.24 -19.57
CA VAL A 99 -8.90 7.87 -19.86
C VAL A 99 -10.04 7.13 -20.56
N PRO A 100 -9.82 6.54 -21.76
CA PRO A 100 -10.84 5.79 -22.47
C PRO A 100 -11.48 4.69 -21.61
N ILE A 101 -12.77 4.45 -21.81
CA ILE A 101 -13.54 3.51 -20.97
C ILE A 101 -12.94 2.09 -20.97
N PHE A 102 -12.44 1.63 -22.13
CA PHE A 102 -11.82 0.31 -22.21
C PHE A 102 -10.54 0.20 -21.38
N VAL A 103 -9.74 1.29 -21.28
CA VAL A 103 -8.55 1.33 -20.39
C VAL A 103 -8.98 1.28 -18.93
N LYS A 104 -10.04 2.03 -18.56
CA LYS A 104 -10.61 1.95 -17.21
C LYS A 104 -11.08 0.54 -16.88
N PHE A 105 -11.69 -0.17 -17.85
CA PHE A 105 -12.13 -1.54 -17.67
C PHE A 105 -10.94 -2.50 -17.44
N PHE A 106 -9.87 -2.38 -18.24
CA PHE A 106 -8.64 -3.14 -18.00
C PHE A 106 -8.02 -2.84 -16.64
N MET A 107 -7.94 -1.57 -16.26
CA MET A 107 -7.45 -1.18 -14.93
C MET A 107 -8.31 -1.77 -13.82
N TRP A 108 -9.62 -1.74 -13.96
CA TRP A 108 -10.56 -2.29 -13.00
C TRP A 108 -10.32 -3.77 -12.73
N VAL A 109 -10.26 -4.58 -13.80
CA VAL A 109 -10.01 -6.02 -13.71
C VAL A 109 -8.60 -6.29 -13.16
N PHE A 110 -7.58 -5.59 -13.69
CA PHE A 110 -6.19 -5.76 -13.26
C PHE A 110 -6.01 -5.43 -11.77
N MET A 111 -6.59 -4.34 -11.30
CA MET A 111 -6.51 -3.98 -9.89
C MET A 111 -7.24 -4.99 -9.00
N GLY A 112 -8.39 -5.51 -9.43
CA GLY A 112 -9.08 -6.59 -8.72
C GLY A 112 -8.20 -7.83 -8.54
N VAL A 113 -7.54 -8.28 -9.63
CA VAL A 113 -6.58 -9.39 -9.58
C VAL A 113 -5.40 -9.09 -8.65
N LEU A 114 -4.83 -7.89 -8.76
CA LEU A 114 -3.69 -7.47 -7.95
C LEU A 114 -4.00 -7.50 -6.46
N TYR A 115 -5.17 -7.00 -6.03
CA TYR A 115 -5.53 -6.95 -4.62
C TYR A 115 -5.83 -8.34 -4.03
N VAL A 116 -6.40 -9.24 -4.84
CA VAL A 116 -6.53 -10.65 -4.46
C VAL A 116 -5.14 -11.30 -4.34
N ALA A 117 -4.25 -11.05 -5.30
CA ALA A 117 -2.88 -11.58 -5.27
C ALA A 117 -2.10 -11.06 -4.05
N GLN A 118 -2.22 -9.78 -3.70
CA GLN A 118 -1.57 -9.19 -2.51
C GLN A 118 -2.06 -9.83 -1.20
N THR A 119 -3.35 -10.12 -1.09
CA THR A 119 -3.92 -10.76 0.09
C THR A 119 -3.81 -12.29 0.08
N SER A 120 -3.32 -12.87 -1.02
CA SER A 120 -3.30 -14.32 -1.24
C SER A 120 -2.46 -15.08 -0.23
N GLY A 121 -1.39 -14.49 0.31
CA GLY A 121 -0.57 -15.15 1.33
C GLY A 121 -1.39 -15.57 2.55
N VAL A 122 -2.26 -14.68 3.04
CA VAL A 122 -3.18 -15.00 4.14
C VAL A 122 -4.30 -15.94 3.68
N ALA A 123 -4.81 -15.79 2.45
CA ALA A 123 -5.79 -16.71 1.89
C ALA A 123 -5.25 -18.14 1.79
N PHE A 124 -4.02 -18.32 1.30
CA PHE A 124 -3.40 -19.65 1.22
C PHE A 124 -3.15 -20.27 2.60
N ARG A 125 -2.84 -19.45 3.61
CA ARG A 125 -2.76 -19.94 4.99
C ARG A 125 -4.08 -20.59 5.42
N LEU A 126 -5.22 -19.93 5.13
CA LEU A 126 -6.55 -20.49 5.42
C LEU A 126 -6.83 -21.75 4.60
N PHE A 127 -6.59 -21.71 3.27
CA PHE A 127 -6.88 -22.80 2.35
C PHE A 127 -6.06 -24.06 2.68
N ASN A 128 -4.81 -23.87 3.12
CA ASN A 128 -3.90 -24.96 3.51
C ASN A 128 -4.05 -25.34 4.98
N LYS A 129 -5.01 -24.72 5.71
CA LYS A 129 -5.30 -24.95 7.13
C LYS A 129 -4.07 -24.84 8.03
N ALA A 130 -3.14 -23.93 7.64
CA ALA A 130 -1.95 -23.66 8.44
C ALA A 130 -2.28 -22.62 9.52
N ASP A 131 -1.82 -22.88 10.73
CA ASP A 131 -2.14 -22.04 11.88
C ASP A 131 -0.96 -21.93 12.86
N ASN A 132 -0.91 -20.80 13.61
CA ASN A 132 -0.03 -20.54 14.75
C ASN A 132 1.46 -20.83 14.52
N SER A 133 2.02 -20.37 13.41
CA SER A 133 3.45 -20.53 13.14
C SER A 133 4.28 -19.33 13.61
N VAL A 134 5.58 -19.55 13.79
CA VAL A 134 6.55 -18.48 14.08
C VAL A 134 6.58 -17.45 12.95
N CYS A 135 6.57 -17.91 11.69
CA CYS A 135 6.53 -17.02 10.51
C CYS A 135 5.30 -16.13 10.52
N GLN A 136 4.14 -16.67 10.90
CA GLN A 136 2.91 -15.90 11.01
C GLN A 136 3.03 -14.78 12.04
N TRP A 137 3.53 -15.05 13.23
CA TRP A 137 3.69 -14.06 14.30
C TRP A 137 4.72 -12.98 13.95
N ILE A 138 5.85 -13.37 13.35
CA ILE A 138 6.85 -12.42 12.84
C ILE A 138 6.22 -11.51 11.77
N GLY A 139 5.49 -12.11 10.83
CA GLY A 139 4.81 -11.36 9.78
C GLY A 139 3.77 -10.38 10.32
N ILE A 140 2.97 -10.79 11.32
CA ILE A 140 2.03 -9.92 12.03
C ILE A 140 2.76 -8.74 12.68
N ALA A 141 3.85 -8.99 13.38
CA ALA A 141 4.63 -7.93 14.03
C ALA A 141 5.20 -6.92 13.03
N ILE A 142 5.76 -7.40 11.91
CA ILE A 142 6.28 -6.55 10.85
C ILE A 142 5.14 -5.72 10.20
N SER A 143 3.99 -6.35 9.91
CA SER A 143 2.83 -5.65 9.33
C SER A 143 2.29 -4.57 10.27
N ALA A 144 2.14 -4.88 11.56
CA ALA A 144 1.69 -3.92 12.55
C ALA A 144 2.65 -2.72 12.67
N PHE A 145 3.96 -3.00 12.69
CA PHE A 145 4.98 -1.95 12.69
C PHE A 145 4.89 -1.07 11.43
N GLY A 146 4.68 -1.67 10.24
CA GLY A 146 4.48 -0.95 8.97
C GLY A 146 3.31 0.03 9.04
N ILE A 147 2.15 -0.40 9.55
CA ILE A 147 0.97 0.47 9.73
C ILE A 147 1.26 1.62 10.68
N ILE A 148 1.91 1.36 11.81
CA ILE A 148 2.25 2.39 12.80
C ILE A 148 3.22 3.40 12.19
N LEU A 149 4.27 2.93 11.53
CA LEU A 149 5.26 3.78 10.88
C LEU A 149 4.61 4.71 9.85
N GLU A 150 3.73 4.17 9.02
CA GLU A 150 3.02 4.93 8.01
C GLU A 150 2.07 5.98 8.62
N ALA A 151 1.33 5.61 9.67
CA ALA A 151 0.43 6.52 10.38
C ALA A 151 1.21 7.68 11.04
N VAL A 152 2.33 7.39 11.69
CA VAL A 152 3.20 8.39 12.31
C VAL A 152 3.83 9.29 11.25
N ALA A 153 4.30 8.72 10.14
CA ALA A 153 4.85 9.49 9.02
C ALA A 153 3.83 10.48 8.44
N ASP A 154 2.61 10.02 8.16
CA ASP A 154 1.55 10.88 7.61
C ASP A 154 1.18 12.02 8.57
N LYS A 155 1.12 11.73 9.88
CA LYS A 155 0.89 12.75 10.93
C LYS A 155 2.02 13.79 10.94
N GLN A 156 3.28 13.34 11.05
CA GLN A 156 4.45 14.22 11.07
C GLN A 156 4.54 15.09 9.82
N LYS A 157 4.26 14.52 8.64
CA LYS A 157 4.20 15.28 7.39
C LYS A 157 3.14 16.36 7.43
N SER A 158 1.96 16.04 7.93
CA SER A 158 0.86 16.99 8.02
C SER A 158 1.17 18.15 8.96
N GLU A 159 1.78 17.86 10.13
CA GLU A 159 2.19 18.86 11.11
C GLU A 159 3.31 19.77 10.58
N GLN A 160 4.33 19.20 9.93
CA GLN A 160 5.43 19.99 9.36
C GLN A 160 4.94 20.87 8.21
N LYS A 161 4.05 20.34 7.33
CA LYS A 161 3.45 21.12 6.23
C LYS A 161 2.49 22.21 6.73
N ALA A 162 1.89 22.06 7.90
CA ALA A 162 1.10 23.13 8.52
C ALA A 162 1.98 24.27 9.00
N LYS A 163 3.20 23.99 9.49
CA LYS A 163 4.18 25.00 9.95
C LYS A 163 4.95 25.64 8.80
N ARG A 164 5.36 24.85 7.80
CA ARG A 164 6.15 25.29 6.62
C ARG A 164 5.50 24.76 5.31
N PRO A 165 4.46 25.41 4.78
CA PRO A 165 3.75 24.99 3.57
C PRO A 165 4.61 25.02 2.30
N ASP A 166 5.63 25.84 2.30
CA ASP A 166 6.58 26.14 1.23
C ASP A 166 7.73 25.15 1.12
N MET A 167 7.92 24.25 2.12
CA MET A 167 9.00 23.28 2.15
C MET A 167 8.50 21.85 2.29
N VAL A 168 9.31 20.83 1.95
CA VAL A 168 9.04 19.42 2.25
C VAL A 168 9.21 19.13 3.75
N ALA A 169 8.64 18.02 4.24
CA ALA A 169 8.95 17.55 5.59
C ALA A 169 10.40 17.02 5.62
N THR A 170 11.19 17.47 6.61
CA THR A 170 12.62 17.13 6.76
C THR A 170 12.98 16.65 8.16
N GLU A 171 12.05 16.74 9.12
CA GLU A 171 12.29 16.42 10.53
C GLU A 171 11.76 15.05 10.93
N GLN A 172 12.18 14.55 12.09
CA GLN A 172 11.74 13.29 12.69
C GLN A 172 11.99 12.09 11.75
N LEU A 173 10.98 11.31 11.37
CA LEU A 173 11.13 10.18 10.45
C LEU A 173 11.64 10.61 9.07
N TYR A 174 11.31 11.83 8.64
CA TYR A 174 11.77 12.40 7.37
C TYR A 174 13.25 12.77 7.38
N LYS A 175 13.89 12.88 8.57
CA LYS A 175 15.35 13.01 8.68
C LYS A 175 16.07 11.69 8.37
N ILE A 176 15.40 10.55 8.58
CA ILE A 176 15.99 9.22 8.39
C ILE A 176 15.80 8.75 6.93
N VAL A 177 14.60 8.99 6.38
CA VAL A 177 14.24 8.59 5.01
C VAL A 177 13.21 9.57 4.45
N ARG A 178 13.30 9.90 3.15
CA ARG A 178 12.42 10.92 2.54
C ARG A 178 10.98 10.48 2.36
N CYS A 179 10.74 9.17 2.25
CA CYS A 179 9.41 8.59 2.06
C CYS A 179 9.09 7.53 3.13
N PRO A 180 9.05 7.88 4.43
CA PRO A 180 8.84 6.91 5.50
C PRO A 180 7.46 6.22 5.42
N ASN A 181 6.45 6.88 4.88
CA ASN A 181 5.14 6.29 4.63
C ASN A 181 5.19 5.18 3.55
N TYR A 182 5.98 5.35 2.47
CA TYR A 182 6.16 4.29 1.47
C TYR A 182 6.99 3.13 2.03
N PHE A 183 7.95 3.41 2.91
CA PHE A 183 8.68 2.35 3.61
C PHE A 183 7.76 1.58 4.56
N GLY A 184 6.86 2.25 5.27
CA GLY A 184 5.83 1.61 6.10
C GLY A 184 4.92 0.69 5.29
N GLU A 185 4.50 1.12 4.10
CA GLU A 185 3.73 0.32 3.13
C GLU A 185 4.50 -0.95 2.70
N ILE A 186 5.78 -0.81 2.35
CA ILE A 186 6.63 -1.96 2.02
C ILE A 186 6.73 -2.92 3.20
N LEU A 187 6.93 -2.42 4.42
CA LEU A 187 6.98 -3.24 5.63
C LEU A 187 5.66 -3.97 5.88
N PHE A 188 4.53 -3.32 5.72
CA PHE A 188 3.23 -3.97 5.85
C PHE A 188 3.12 -5.20 4.95
N TRP A 189 3.42 -5.05 3.67
CA TRP A 189 3.36 -6.16 2.70
C TRP A 189 4.50 -7.17 2.87
N THR A 190 5.67 -6.74 3.35
CA THR A 190 6.73 -7.67 3.79
C THR A 190 6.21 -8.59 4.89
N GLY A 191 5.54 -8.03 5.90
CA GLY A 191 4.95 -8.82 6.97
C GLY A 191 3.87 -9.79 6.48
N VAL A 192 2.99 -9.37 5.58
CA VAL A 192 1.99 -10.24 4.94
C VAL A 192 2.67 -11.39 4.18
N THR A 193 3.74 -11.10 3.45
CA THR A 193 4.52 -12.12 2.72
C THR A 193 5.21 -13.09 3.68
N VAL A 194 5.92 -12.57 4.69
CA VAL A 194 6.62 -13.39 5.70
C VAL A 194 5.63 -14.30 6.42
N SER A 195 4.45 -13.81 6.75
CA SER A 195 3.41 -14.61 7.40
C SER A 195 2.95 -15.81 6.58
N ALA A 196 3.23 -15.85 5.29
CA ALA A 196 2.81 -16.92 4.39
C ALA A 196 3.91 -17.95 4.07
N LEU A 197 5.18 -17.66 4.33
CA LEU A 197 6.32 -18.44 3.82
C LEU A 197 6.28 -19.92 4.19
N ASP A 198 5.78 -20.27 5.36
CA ASP A 198 5.72 -21.64 5.88
C ASP A 198 4.43 -22.39 5.54
N CYS A 199 3.49 -21.75 4.85
CA CYS A 199 2.20 -22.36 4.54
C CYS A 199 1.97 -22.61 3.04
N LEU A 200 2.87 -22.14 2.18
CA LEU A 200 2.76 -22.31 0.73
C LEU A 200 3.17 -23.72 0.31
N VAL A 201 2.27 -24.43 -0.36
CA VAL A 201 2.42 -25.88 -0.63
C VAL A 201 2.74 -26.20 -2.10
N ASP A 202 2.60 -25.26 -3.01
CA ASP A 202 2.89 -25.44 -4.43
C ASP A 202 3.57 -24.21 -5.06
N VAL A 203 4.22 -24.44 -6.20
CA VAL A 203 4.97 -23.41 -6.93
C VAL A 203 4.06 -22.25 -7.36
N GLY A 204 2.81 -22.51 -7.71
CA GLY A 204 1.86 -21.46 -8.12
C GLY A 204 1.55 -20.51 -6.96
N GLN A 205 1.38 -21.01 -5.74
CA GLN A 205 1.19 -20.17 -4.55
C GLN A 205 2.43 -19.31 -4.27
N TRP A 206 3.63 -19.89 -4.35
CA TRP A 206 4.89 -19.15 -4.23
C TRP A 206 5.01 -18.04 -5.25
N ILE A 207 4.80 -18.34 -6.52
CA ILE A 207 4.84 -17.36 -7.61
C ILE A 207 3.85 -16.23 -7.34
N THR A 208 2.60 -16.56 -6.97
CA THR A 208 1.56 -15.55 -6.73
C THR A 208 1.95 -14.58 -5.61
N VAL A 209 2.38 -15.10 -4.46
CA VAL A 209 2.74 -14.28 -3.30
C VAL A 209 3.98 -13.42 -3.58
N ILE A 210 5.01 -14.01 -4.20
CA ILE A 210 6.26 -13.28 -4.48
C ILE A 210 6.05 -12.24 -5.58
N LEU A 211 5.33 -12.54 -6.65
CA LEU A 211 5.03 -11.55 -7.70
C LEU A 211 4.17 -10.41 -7.15
N ALA A 212 3.18 -10.69 -6.31
CA ALA A 212 2.38 -9.65 -5.67
C ALA A 212 3.25 -8.73 -4.79
N TYR A 213 4.19 -9.30 -4.02
CA TYR A 213 5.13 -8.52 -3.22
C TYR A 213 6.07 -7.67 -4.08
N ILE A 214 6.67 -8.24 -5.13
CA ILE A 214 7.53 -7.49 -6.06
C ILE A 214 6.73 -6.33 -6.68
N CYS A 215 5.49 -6.59 -7.07
CA CYS A 215 4.62 -5.59 -7.69
C CYS A 215 4.37 -4.39 -6.76
N ILE A 216 4.08 -4.62 -5.47
CA ILE A 216 3.86 -3.51 -4.53
C ILE A 216 5.15 -2.73 -4.25
N VAL A 217 6.28 -3.41 -4.09
CA VAL A 217 7.58 -2.75 -3.94
C VAL A 217 7.87 -1.85 -5.14
N PHE A 218 7.66 -2.37 -6.36
CA PHE A 218 7.80 -1.60 -7.60
C PHE A 218 6.87 -0.39 -7.64
N ILE A 219 5.60 -0.54 -7.23
CA ILE A 219 4.63 0.56 -7.14
C ILE A 219 5.12 1.65 -6.17
N MET A 220 5.67 1.27 -5.01
CA MET A 220 6.19 2.23 -4.02
C MET A 220 7.41 2.98 -4.55
N PHE A 221 8.35 2.30 -5.21
CA PHE A 221 9.50 2.96 -5.83
C PHE A 221 9.09 3.91 -6.95
N ASN A 222 8.16 3.52 -7.83
CA ASN A 222 7.60 4.41 -8.84
C ASN A 222 6.85 5.61 -8.24
N GLY A 223 6.16 5.39 -7.12
CA GLY A 223 5.51 6.45 -6.35
C GLY A 223 6.52 7.48 -5.84
N ALA A 224 7.62 7.01 -5.24
CA ALA A 224 8.71 7.86 -4.77
C ALA A 224 9.42 8.61 -5.89
N GLN A 225 9.66 7.95 -7.02
CA GLN A 225 10.25 8.58 -8.20
C GLN A 225 9.39 9.74 -8.72
N ARG A 226 8.07 9.53 -8.84
CA ARG A 226 7.14 10.60 -9.24
C ARG A 226 7.06 11.72 -8.20
N LEU A 227 7.14 11.38 -6.91
CA LEU A 227 7.17 12.38 -5.84
C LEU A 227 8.43 13.21 -5.90
N GLU A 228 9.59 12.58 -6.04
CA GLU A 228 10.89 13.26 -6.19
C GLU A 228 10.88 14.21 -7.38
N LYS A 229 10.42 13.78 -8.56
CA LYS A 229 10.33 14.64 -9.75
C LYS A 229 9.51 15.89 -9.48
N ARG A 230 8.38 15.77 -8.78
CA ARG A 230 7.55 16.93 -8.40
C ARG A 230 8.22 17.82 -7.37
N GLN A 231 8.94 17.24 -6.41
CA GLN A 231 9.67 18.00 -5.40
C GLN A 231 10.85 18.75 -6.02
N MET A 232 11.61 18.11 -6.92
CA MET A 232 12.69 18.76 -7.67
C MET A 232 12.20 19.91 -8.53
N ALA A 233 11.07 19.73 -9.23
CA ALA A 233 10.47 20.81 -10.03
C ALA A 233 10.03 22.02 -9.18
N ARG A 234 9.63 21.80 -7.92
CA ARG A 234 9.13 22.86 -7.03
C ARG A 234 10.21 23.48 -6.15
N TYR A 235 11.14 22.66 -5.66
CA TYR A 235 12.12 23.05 -4.62
C TYR A 235 13.57 22.87 -5.07
N GLY A 236 13.82 22.43 -6.30
CA GLY A 236 15.18 22.11 -6.78
C GLY A 236 16.15 23.29 -6.83
N ASN A 237 15.67 24.52 -6.79
CA ASN A 237 16.48 25.75 -6.68
C ASN A 237 16.76 26.13 -5.22
N ASP A 238 16.13 25.46 -4.25
CA ASP A 238 16.35 25.71 -2.84
C ASP A 238 17.50 24.85 -2.33
N LYS A 239 18.53 25.51 -1.78
CA LYS A 239 19.72 24.83 -1.25
C LYS A 239 19.37 23.93 -0.06
N GLU A 240 18.42 24.33 0.81
CA GLU A 240 17.98 23.52 1.94
C GLU A 240 17.39 22.19 1.47
N TYR A 241 16.56 22.24 0.41
CA TYR A 241 15.98 21.03 -0.18
C TYR A 241 17.04 20.14 -0.85
N THR A 242 17.94 20.70 -1.65
CA THR A 242 18.94 19.94 -2.36
C THR A 242 19.95 19.28 -1.42
N ASP A 243 20.40 20.01 -0.37
CA ASP A 243 21.26 19.46 0.66
C ASP A 243 20.58 18.31 1.42
N TYR A 244 19.29 18.45 1.73
CA TYR A 244 18.48 17.40 2.35
C TYR A 244 18.35 16.19 1.43
N ALA A 245 17.98 16.40 0.17
CA ALA A 245 17.76 15.32 -0.79
C ALA A 245 19.02 14.51 -1.12
N ASN A 246 20.19 15.16 -1.09
CA ASN A 246 21.49 14.54 -1.33
C ASN A 246 22.04 13.74 -0.13
N LYS A 247 21.48 13.95 1.07
CA LYS A 247 21.96 13.30 2.32
C LYS A 247 21.00 12.26 2.87
N THR A 248 19.72 12.34 2.50
CA THR A 248 18.67 11.49 3.08
C THR A 248 18.19 10.46 2.05
N PRO A 249 18.29 9.14 2.34
CA PRO A 249 17.82 8.08 1.46
C PRO A 249 16.34 8.25 1.10
N ILE A 250 15.93 7.79 -0.11
CA ILE A 250 14.59 8.10 -0.59
C ILE A 250 13.50 7.21 0.01
N ILE A 251 13.70 5.88 0.10
CA ILE A 251 12.67 4.95 0.59
C ILE A 251 13.18 4.06 1.70
N ILE A 252 14.33 3.40 1.51
CA ILE A 252 14.82 2.40 2.46
C ILE A 252 15.89 3.05 3.34
N PRO A 253 15.68 3.11 4.66
CA PRO A 253 16.70 3.59 5.58
C PRO A 253 17.99 2.79 5.42
N LEU A 254 19.12 3.43 5.64
CA LEU A 254 20.47 2.84 5.58
C LEU A 254 20.94 2.43 4.17
N LEU A 255 20.08 2.34 3.16
CA LEU A 255 20.54 2.17 1.77
C LEU A 255 20.84 3.53 1.14
N PRO A 256 22.04 3.73 0.57
CA PRO A 256 22.45 5.02 0.02
C PRO A 256 21.82 5.32 -1.35
N ILE A 257 20.51 5.09 -1.47
CA ILE A 257 19.73 5.42 -2.66
C ILE A 257 19.10 6.79 -2.42
N TYR A 258 19.78 7.83 -2.86
CA TYR A 258 19.36 9.22 -2.65
C TYR A 258 18.43 9.71 -3.75
N HIS A 259 18.61 9.26 -4.99
CA HIS A 259 17.83 9.70 -6.15
C HIS A 259 17.37 8.51 -6.98
N LEU A 260 16.14 8.59 -7.49
CA LEU A 260 15.53 7.63 -8.43
C LEU A 260 15.39 8.24 -9.83
N ASN A 261 15.61 9.53 -9.97
CA ASN A 261 15.67 10.23 -11.25
C ASN A 261 17.12 10.62 -11.55
N ASN A 262 17.46 10.71 -12.84
CA ASN A 262 18.73 11.32 -13.24
C ASN A 262 18.69 12.80 -12.81
N VAL A 263 19.38 13.10 -11.74
CA VAL A 263 19.64 14.48 -11.33
C VAL A 263 20.88 14.89 -12.10
N ASP A 264 20.70 15.55 -13.24
CA ASP A 264 21.82 16.24 -13.89
C ASP A 264 22.43 17.17 -12.83
N LYS A 265 23.66 16.87 -12.42
CA LYS A 265 24.44 17.75 -11.57
C LYS A 265 24.65 19.04 -12.35
N LYS A 266 23.77 20.02 -12.14
CA LYS A 266 24.01 21.38 -12.57
C LYS A 266 24.96 22.09 -11.62
#